data_73891f381f85cea2340b0ee54b4dae42
#
_entry.id   73891f381f85cea2340b0ee54b4dae42
#
_cell.length_a   1.000
_cell.length_b   1.000
_cell.length_c   1.000
_cell.angle_alpha   90.00
_cell.angle_beta   90.00
_cell.angle_gamma   90.00
#
_symmetry.space_group_name_H-M   'P 1'
#
loop_
_entity.id
_entity.type
_entity.pdbx_description
1 polymer ?
#
loop_
_entity_poly.entity_id
_entity_poly.type
_entity_poly.pdbx_seq_one_letter_code
_entity_poly.pdbx_strand_id
1 'polypeptide(L)'
;MVLGGDAAGVERPQAAAYHGPTYGEREKTMADVVAFKKEEPNGLLLREANGPVLRLTLNNPPANALSIALMQALAAELDAVAVVKEIKVVAIAATGKVFSAGHDLKEMTLHRADEDGGKAFFEGAIRLAADIMLKIAKLPQAVIAEIDGLATAAGCQLVASCDLAICTDSSTFCTPGVNIGLFCSTPMVALSRAAHRKQAMEMLLTGETIDASTAKDFGLVNRIVPQQYLRQVVDKYAAVIASKSPQALKIGKEAFYRQAEMPLADAYDYAVGVMVENMLAGDAQEGIDAFLGKRLPEWKED
;
A
#
# COMPACT_ATOMS: atom_id res chain seq x y z
N MET A 1 23.62 -20.98 63.65
CA MET A 1 24.84 -21.13 62.89
C MET A 1 24.62 -20.57 61.53
N VAL A 2 25.15 -19.37 61.28
CA VAL A 2 24.93 -18.52 60.10
C VAL A 2 25.98 -18.93 59.06
N LEU A 3 25.53 -19.15 57.83
CA LEU A 3 26.44 -19.07 56.68
C LEU A 3 25.75 -18.21 55.61
N GLY A 4 26.32 -17.04 55.45
CA GLY A 4 26.04 -16.15 54.30
C GLY A 4 26.70 -16.68 53.04
N GLY A 5 26.04 -16.44 51.90
CA GLY A 5 26.57 -16.68 50.58
C GLY A 5 26.26 -15.45 49.72
N ASP A 6 27.32 -14.77 49.30
CA ASP A 6 27.33 -13.57 48.48
C ASP A 6 26.63 -13.80 47.14
N ALA A 7 25.68 -12.94 46.82
CA ALA A 7 25.10 -12.83 45.48
C ALA A 7 25.95 -11.81 44.66
N ALA A 8 26.79 -12.34 43.75
CA ALA A 8 27.48 -11.53 42.76
C ALA A 8 26.47 -10.85 41.83
N GLY A 9 26.52 -9.54 41.82
CA GLY A 9 25.71 -8.73 40.92
C GLY A 9 26.13 -8.92 39.45
N VAL A 10 25.17 -9.36 38.64
CA VAL A 10 25.29 -9.31 37.18
C VAL A 10 24.84 -7.92 36.73
N GLU A 11 25.78 -7.06 36.42
CA GLU A 11 25.51 -5.79 35.74
C GLU A 11 24.91 -6.05 34.36
N ARG A 12 23.70 -5.54 34.14
CA ARG A 12 23.09 -5.48 32.80
C ARG A 12 23.78 -4.36 32.01
N PRO A 13 24.23 -4.62 30.77
CA PRO A 13 24.76 -3.55 29.95
C PRO A 13 23.64 -2.55 29.62
N GLN A 14 23.89 -1.27 29.86
CA GLN A 14 23.04 -0.16 29.48
C GLN A 14 22.88 -0.16 27.96
N ALA A 15 21.62 -0.11 27.49
CA ALA A 15 21.29 0.08 26.10
C ALA A 15 21.84 1.43 25.62
N ALA A 16 22.84 1.41 24.75
CA ALA A 16 23.34 2.58 24.07
C ALA A 16 22.23 3.19 23.21
N ALA A 17 21.87 4.45 23.48
CA ALA A 17 20.94 5.21 22.68
C ALA A 17 21.51 5.36 21.27
N TYR A 18 20.82 4.82 20.28
CA TYR A 18 21.15 4.95 18.86
C TYR A 18 20.80 6.40 18.42
N HIS A 19 21.79 7.27 18.35
CA HIS A 19 21.70 8.56 17.68
C HIS A 19 21.97 8.33 16.19
N GLY A 20 20.91 8.32 15.38
CA GLY A 20 21.05 8.32 13.95
C GLY A 20 21.80 9.57 13.45
N PRO A 21 22.52 9.48 12.31
CA PRO A 21 23.30 10.58 11.78
C PRO A 21 22.42 11.78 11.44
N THR A 22 22.81 12.97 11.92
CA THR A 22 22.25 14.26 11.54
C THR A 22 22.56 14.54 10.07
N TYR A 23 21.53 14.67 9.25
CA TYR A 23 21.64 15.02 7.84
C TYR A 23 22.08 16.49 7.72
N GLY A 24 23.33 16.71 7.32
CA GLY A 24 23.81 18.00 6.84
C GLY A 24 23.24 18.25 5.44
N GLU A 25 22.68 19.45 5.26
CA GLU A 25 22.21 19.95 3.97
C GLU A 25 23.36 19.99 2.96
N ARG A 26 23.28 19.17 1.90
CA ARG A 26 24.02 19.40 0.66
C ARG A 26 23.01 19.79 -0.40
N GLU A 27 23.11 21.01 -0.91
CA GLU A 27 22.50 21.44 -2.16
C GLU A 27 22.92 20.46 -3.26
N LYS A 28 21.97 19.62 -3.72
CA LYS A 28 22.13 18.86 -4.96
C LYS A 28 21.66 19.76 -6.10
N THR A 29 22.56 20.07 -7.01
CA THR A 29 22.27 20.58 -8.34
C THR A 29 21.22 19.66 -9.00
N MET A 30 20.14 20.28 -9.48
CA MET A 30 19.10 19.62 -10.26
C MET A 30 19.74 19.11 -11.58
N ALA A 31 19.98 17.81 -11.65
CA ALA A 31 20.26 17.12 -12.90
C ALA A 31 18.97 16.44 -13.35
N ASP A 32 18.49 16.87 -14.48
CA ASP A 32 17.53 16.28 -15.41
C ASP A 32 16.33 15.52 -14.79
N VAL A 33 15.32 16.29 -14.39
CA VAL A 33 13.96 15.80 -14.26
C VAL A 33 13.48 15.45 -15.65
N VAL A 34 13.37 14.17 -16.00
CA VAL A 34 12.60 13.74 -17.15
C VAL A 34 11.19 14.28 -16.96
N ALA A 35 10.84 15.31 -17.71
CA ALA A 35 9.53 15.94 -17.68
C ALA A 35 8.51 14.96 -18.28
N PHE A 36 7.93 14.12 -17.43
CA PHE A 36 6.71 13.42 -17.79
C PHE A 36 5.63 14.47 -18.07
N LYS A 37 5.04 14.43 -19.27
CA LYS A 37 3.96 15.32 -19.66
C LYS A 37 2.92 15.40 -18.56
N LYS A 38 2.65 16.61 -18.08
CA LYS A 38 1.49 16.94 -17.26
C LYS A 38 0.26 16.71 -18.14
N GLU A 39 -0.42 15.58 -17.97
CA GLU A 39 -1.67 15.34 -18.67
C GLU A 39 -2.77 16.23 -18.08
N GLU A 40 -3.70 16.65 -18.96
CA GLU A 40 -4.74 17.61 -18.70
C GLU A 40 -5.63 17.23 -17.51
N PRO A 41 -6.11 18.19 -16.68
CA PRO A 41 -6.83 17.91 -15.43
C PRO A 41 -8.26 17.36 -15.58
N ASN A 42 -8.63 16.82 -16.74
CA ASN A 42 -9.98 16.31 -17.06
C ASN A 42 -10.09 14.77 -17.14
N GLY A 43 -9.06 14.02 -16.82
CA GLY A 43 -9.11 12.56 -16.84
C GLY A 43 -9.76 11.97 -15.58
N LEU A 44 -10.30 10.74 -15.68
CA LEU A 44 -10.84 9.98 -14.54
C LEU A 44 -9.74 9.57 -13.54
N LEU A 45 -8.48 9.54 -13.98
CA LEU A 45 -7.31 9.28 -13.17
C LEU A 45 -6.26 10.35 -13.46
N LEU A 46 -5.89 11.13 -12.44
CA LEU A 46 -4.86 12.15 -12.57
C LEU A 46 -3.49 11.53 -12.24
N ARG A 47 -2.47 11.95 -12.96
CA ARG A 47 -1.11 11.42 -12.84
C ARG A 47 -0.13 12.53 -12.49
N GLU A 48 0.62 12.38 -11.41
CA GLU A 48 1.66 13.32 -10.99
C GLU A 48 2.91 12.54 -10.60
N ALA A 49 4.03 12.77 -11.30
CA ALA A 49 5.33 12.21 -10.94
C ALA A 49 6.19 13.29 -10.27
N ASN A 50 6.79 12.95 -9.14
CA ASN A 50 7.73 13.80 -8.41
C ASN A 50 8.94 12.95 -7.99
N GLY A 51 10.03 13.04 -8.75
CA GLY A 51 11.19 12.18 -8.58
C GLY A 51 10.78 10.70 -8.64
N PRO A 52 11.15 9.88 -7.63
CA PRO A 52 10.86 8.45 -7.63
C PRO A 52 9.43 8.10 -7.18
N VAL A 53 8.55 9.06 -7.05
CA VAL A 53 7.17 8.87 -6.57
C VAL A 53 6.17 9.20 -7.67
N LEU A 54 5.32 8.24 -8.02
CA LEU A 54 4.16 8.44 -8.88
C LEU A 54 2.89 8.52 -8.02
N ARG A 55 2.14 9.61 -8.09
CA ARG A 55 0.82 9.74 -7.48
C ARG A 55 -0.24 9.56 -8.54
N LEU A 56 -1.13 8.60 -8.31
CA LEU A 56 -2.33 8.30 -9.09
C LEU A 56 -3.54 8.77 -8.28
N THR A 57 -4.27 9.78 -8.77
CA THR A 57 -5.39 10.35 -8.04
C THR A 57 -6.69 9.99 -8.74
N LEU A 58 -7.55 9.22 -8.06
CA LEU A 58 -8.90 8.92 -8.51
C LEU A 58 -9.69 10.21 -8.67
N ASN A 59 -10.28 10.44 -9.84
CA ASN A 59 -10.97 11.69 -10.19
C ASN A 59 -12.30 11.42 -10.90
N ASN A 60 -13.17 10.68 -10.26
CA ASN A 60 -14.53 10.37 -10.72
C ASN A 60 -15.57 10.92 -9.73
N PRO A 61 -15.75 12.27 -9.67
CA PRO A 61 -16.66 12.88 -8.72
C PRO A 61 -18.12 12.47 -8.99
N PRO A 62 -19.00 12.51 -7.96
CA PRO A 62 -18.74 13.08 -6.63
C PRO A 62 -18.10 12.08 -5.65
N ALA A 63 -18.08 10.78 -5.96
CA ALA A 63 -17.78 9.75 -4.97
C ALA A 63 -16.65 8.78 -5.40
N ASN A 64 -15.92 9.08 -6.45
CA ASN A 64 -14.86 8.24 -6.99
C ASN A 64 -15.29 6.76 -7.12
N ALA A 65 -16.51 6.57 -7.67
CA ALA A 65 -17.02 5.24 -7.97
C ALA A 65 -16.10 4.56 -8.98
N LEU A 66 -15.78 3.29 -8.72
CA LEU A 66 -14.96 2.45 -9.58
C LEU A 66 -15.79 1.99 -10.80
N SER A 67 -16.01 2.90 -11.76
CA SER A 67 -16.56 2.58 -13.07
C SER A 67 -15.57 1.74 -13.87
N ILE A 68 -16.04 1.03 -14.89
CA ILE A 68 -15.17 0.25 -15.79
C ILE A 68 -14.05 1.13 -16.34
N ALA A 69 -14.37 2.34 -16.80
CA ALA A 69 -13.40 3.27 -17.38
C ALA A 69 -12.31 3.69 -16.38
N LEU A 70 -12.68 4.03 -15.11
CA LEU A 70 -11.70 4.37 -14.08
C LEU A 70 -10.84 3.16 -13.71
N MET A 71 -11.44 1.98 -13.58
CA MET A 71 -10.72 0.75 -13.27
C MET A 71 -9.73 0.37 -14.39
N GLN A 72 -10.13 0.51 -15.66
CA GLN A 72 -9.24 0.29 -16.80
C GLN A 72 -8.06 1.27 -16.81
N ALA A 73 -8.32 2.56 -16.56
CA ALA A 73 -7.27 3.57 -16.45
C ALA A 73 -6.28 3.25 -15.33
N LEU A 74 -6.77 2.88 -14.14
CA LEU A 74 -5.91 2.50 -13.01
C LEU A 74 -5.11 1.22 -13.32
N ALA A 75 -5.73 0.20 -13.92
CA ALA A 75 -5.04 -1.04 -14.30
C ALA A 75 -3.92 -0.77 -15.32
N ALA A 76 -4.19 0.08 -16.32
CA ALA A 76 -3.20 0.45 -17.34
C ALA A 76 -2.01 1.21 -16.74
N GLU A 77 -2.24 2.14 -15.80
CA GLU A 77 -1.16 2.86 -15.11
C GLU A 77 -0.32 1.94 -14.22
N LEU A 78 -0.95 0.98 -13.53
CA LEU A 78 -0.23 -0.03 -12.74
C LEU A 78 0.64 -0.93 -13.64
N ASP A 79 0.16 -1.32 -14.82
CA ASP A 79 0.96 -2.08 -15.78
C ASP A 79 2.12 -1.23 -16.33
N ALA A 80 1.84 0.02 -16.68
CA ALA A 80 2.85 0.92 -17.22
C ALA A 80 3.97 1.20 -16.21
N VAL A 81 3.63 1.47 -14.94
CA VAL A 81 4.63 1.78 -13.91
C VAL A 81 5.47 0.57 -13.49
N ALA A 82 4.96 -0.65 -13.64
CA ALA A 82 5.66 -1.88 -13.24
C ALA A 82 7.06 -2.02 -13.86
N VAL A 83 7.28 -1.45 -15.05
CA VAL A 83 8.53 -1.52 -15.80
C VAL A 83 9.36 -0.23 -15.73
N VAL A 84 8.89 0.79 -15.02
CA VAL A 84 9.58 2.09 -14.90
C VAL A 84 10.51 2.06 -13.68
N LYS A 85 11.80 1.90 -13.92
CA LYS A 85 12.83 1.77 -12.87
C LYS A 85 12.98 3.04 -12.01
N GLU A 86 12.74 4.20 -12.58
CA GLU A 86 12.84 5.50 -11.91
C GLU A 86 11.76 5.69 -10.83
N ILE A 87 10.60 5.04 -11.00
CA ILE A 87 9.52 5.09 -10.01
C ILE A 87 9.71 3.95 -9.00
N LYS A 88 9.81 4.30 -7.74
CA LYS A 88 10.03 3.37 -6.61
C LYS A 88 8.82 3.26 -5.69
N VAL A 89 7.93 4.25 -5.73
CA VAL A 89 6.71 4.30 -4.91
C VAL A 89 5.54 4.81 -5.73
N VAL A 90 4.39 4.16 -5.59
CA VAL A 90 3.11 4.63 -6.11
C VAL A 90 2.23 5.05 -4.95
N ALA A 91 1.71 6.28 -4.96
CA ALA A 91 0.69 6.74 -4.04
C ALA A 91 -0.66 6.76 -4.75
N ILE A 92 -1.68 6.11 -4.18
CA ILE A 92 -3.06 6.16 -4.68
C ILE A 92 -3.86 7.12 -3.81
N ALA A 93 -4.27 8.23 -4.37
CA ALA A 93 -5.05 9.29 -3.74
C ALA A 93 -6.42 9.45 -4.41
N ALA A 94 -7.24 10.37 -3.92
CA ALA A 94 -8.52 10.69 -4.53
C ALA A 94 -8.84 12.19 -4.43
N THR A 95 -9.62 12.71 -5.39
CA THR A 95 -10.17 14.07 -5.31
C THR A 95 -11.43 14.10 -4.46
N GLY A 96 -11.74 15.27 -3.88
CA GLY A 96 -12.98 15.49 -3.16
C GLY A 96 -13.00 14.92 -1.75
N LYS A 97 -14.21 14.56 -1.25
CA LYS A 97 -14.45 14.16 0.14
C LYS A 97 -14.66 12.66 0.32
N VAL A 98 -14.59 11.90 -0.75
CA VAL A 98 -14.75 10.44 -0.76
C VAL A 98 -13.55 9.85 -1.47
N PHE A 99 -12.82 8.98 -0.79
CA PHE A 99 -11.71 8.26 -1.41
C PHE A 99 -12.23 7.35 -2.52
N SER A 100 -13.19 6.48 -2.21
CA SER A 100 -13.94 5.73 -3.23
C SER A 100 -15.18 5.09 -2.63
N ALA A 101 -16.29 5.17 -3.36
CA ALA A 101 -17.57 4.53 -3.01
C ALA A 101 -17.64 3.04 -3.43
N GLY A 102 -16.58 2.47 -4.00
CA GLY A 102 -16.61 1.14 -4.60
C GLY A 102 -17.22 1.13 -6.00
N HIS A 103 -17.69 -0.03 -6.46
CA HIS A 103 -18.23 -0.16 -7.81
C HIS A 103 -19.33 0.85 -8.14
N ASP A 104 -19.40 1.31 -9.40
CA ASP A 104 -20.48 2.16 -9.87
C ASP A 104 -21.78 1.35 -9.99
N LEU A 105 -22.63 1.44 -8.97
CA LEU A 105 -23.91 0.72 -8.94
C LEU A 105 -24.89 1.20 -10.01
N LYS A 106 -24.74 2.43 -10.53
CA LYS A 106 -25.57 2.90 -11.65
C LYS A 106 -25.19 2.17 -12.93
N GLU A 107 -23.88 2.09 -13.21
CA GLU A 107 -23.36 1.32 -14.35
C GLU A 107 -23.78 -0.17 -14.23
N MET A 108 -23.60 -0.78 -13.06
CA MET A 108 -24.04 -2.15 -12.79
C MET A 108 -25.53 -2.37 -13.01
N THR A 109 -26.38 -1.40 -12.59
CA THR A 109 -27.83 -1.51 -12.69
C THR A 109 -28.32 -1.46 -14.14
N LEU A 110 -27.64 -0.73 -15.02
CA LEU A 110 -27.99 -0.65 -16.45
C LEU A 110 -27.93 -2.04 -17.12
N HIS A 111 -26.97 -2.85 -16.73
CA HIS A 111 -26.75 -4.19 -17.32
C HIS A 111 -27.70 -5.28 -16.80
N ARG A 112 -28.59 -4.97 -15.83
CA ARG A 112 -29.64 -5.89 -15.42
C ARG A 112 -30.68 -6.16 -16.51
N ALA A 113 -30.74 -5.30 -17.53
CA ALA A 113 -31.61 -5.46 -18.68
C ALA A 113 -31.01 -6.32 -19.79
N ASP A 114 -29.72 -6.72 -19.67
CA ASP A 114 -29.07 -7.60 -20.65
C ASP A 114 -29.73 -8.99 -20.68
N GLU A 115 -29.61 -9.71 -21.78
CA GLU A 115 -30.24 -11.03 -21.97
C GLU A 115 -29.88 -12.06 -20.88
N ASP A 116 -28.65 -11.95 -20.32
CA ASP A 116 -28.14 -12.80 -19.26
C ASP A 116 -28.39 -12.22 -17.84
N GLY A 117 -29.19 -11.15 -17.73
CA GLY A 117 -29.44 -10.43 -16.48
C GLY A 117 -28.21 -9.67 -15.96
N GLY A 118 -27.24 -9.38 -16.82
CA GLY A 118 -26.01 -8.67 -16.50
C GLY A 118 -24.87 -9.55 -15.99
N LYS A 119 -25.00 -10.87 -16.04
CA LYS A 119 -24.02 -11.82 -15.49
C LYS A 119 -22.62 -11.60 -16.05
N ALA A 120 -22.48 -11.50 -17.36
CA ALA A 120 -21.18 -11.34 -18.02
C ALA A 120 -20.56 -9.99 -17.64
N PHE A 121 -21.33 -8.92 -17.58
CA PHE A 121 -20.88 -7.61 -17.15
C PHE A 121 -20.42 -7.61 -15.69
N PHE A 122 -21.22 -8.17 -14.78
CA PHE A 122 -20.88 -8.23 -13.36
C PHE A 122 -19.61 -9.05 -13.15
N GLU A 123 -19.46 -10.19 -13.80
CA GLU A 123 -18.24 -10.99 -13.73
C GLU A 123 -17.04 -10.20 -14.24
N GLY A 124 -17.14 -9.52 -15.38
CA GLY A 124 -16.08 -8.70 -15.94
C GLY A 124 -15.66 -7.55 -15.02
N ALA A 125 -16.63 -6.81 -14.48
CA ALA A 125 -16.36 -5.69 -13.56
C ALA A 125 -15.69 -6.15 -12.26
N ILE A 126 -16.17 -7.23 -11.66
CA ILE A 126 -15.63 -7.78 -10.42
C ILE A 126 -14.23 -8.37 -10.64
N ARG A 127 -13.99 -9.06 -11.78
CA ARG A 127 -12.66 -9.54 -12.16
C ARG A 127 -11.68 -8.39 -12.36
N LEU A 128 -12.06 -7.34 -13.08
CA LEU A 128 -11.21 -6.18 -13.31
C LEU A 128 -10.77 -5.53 -11.97
N ALA A 129 -11.69 -5.38 -11.02
CA ALA A 129 -11.34 -4.93 -9.68
C ALA A 129 -10.36 -5.89 -8.98
N ALA A 130 -10.63 -7.20 -9.02
CA ALA A 130 -9.73 -8.19 -8.42
C ALA A 130 -8.33 -8.18 -9.07
N ASP A 131 -8.26 -8.01 -10.39
CA ASP A 131 -7.00 -7.91 -11.12
C ASP A 131 -6.18 -6.68 -10.71
N ILE A 132 -6.84 -5.53 -10.46
CA ILE A 132 -6.19 -4.34 -9.91
C ILE A 132 -5.55 -4.65 -8.56
N MET A 133 -6.25 -5.32 -7.65
CA MET A 133 -5.73 -5.67 -6.33
C MET A 133 -4.53 -6.63 -6.43
N LEU A 134 -4.61 -7.59 -7.34
CA LEU A 134 -3.48 -8.50 -7.63
C LEU A 134 -2.28 -7.77 -8.25
N LYS A 135 -2.52 -6.79 -9.14
CA LYS A 135 -1.46 -5.94 -9.69
C LYS A 135 -0.76 -5.14 -8.59
N ILE A 136 -1.51 -4.53 -7.66
CA ILE A 136 -0.95 -3.80 -6.52
C ILE A 136 -0.03 -4.70 -5.68
N ALA A 137 -0.48 -5.92 -5.35
CA ALA A 137 0.31 -6.86 -4.57
C ALA A 137 1.59 -7.33 -5.30
N LYS A 138 1.52 -7.46 -6.63
CA LYS A 138 2.64 -7.94 -7.48
C LYS A 138 3.56 -6.83 -7.98
N LEU A 139 3.15 -5.57 -7.85
CA LEU A 139 3.93 -4.43 -8.32
C LEU A 139 5.30 -4.41 -7.63
N PRO A 140 6.43 -4.24 -8.34
CA PRO A 140 7.74 -4.14 -7.69
C PRO A 140 7.88 -2.87 -6.82
N GLN A 141 7.15 -1.82 -7.16
CA GLN A 141 7.08 -0.60 -6.38
C GLN A 141 6.20 -0.77 -5.14
N ALA A 142 6.54 -0.07 -4.05
CA ALA A 142 5.65 0.02 -2.90
C ALA A 142 4.43 0.88 -3.23
N VAL A 143 3.24 0.45 -2.77
CA VAL A 143 1.98 1.17 -3.00
C VAL A 143 1.42 1.70 -1.69
N ILE A 144 1.17 3.00 -1.62
CA ILE A 144 0.65 3.69 -0.44
C ILE A 144 -0.75 4.25 -0.76
N ALA A 145 -1.76 3.86 0.00
CA ALA A 145 -3.06 4.53 -0.03
C ALA A 145 -2.99 5.84 0.76
N GLU A 146 -3.30 6.97 0.09
CA GLU A 146 -3.40 8.32 0.65
C GLU A 146 -4.88 8.66 0.77
N ILE A 147 -5.46 8.48 1.97
CA ILE A 147 -6.91 8.45 2.16
C ILE A 147 -7.37 9.72 2.85
N ASP A 148 -8.26 10.48 2.16
CA ASP A 148 -9.02 11.58 2.73
C ASP A 148 -10.51 11.31 2.52
N GLY A 149 -11.27 11.15 3.61
CA GLY A 149 -12.68 10.84 3.59
C GLY A 149 -13.03 9.35 3.54
N LEU A 150 -14.20 9.03 2.96
CA LEU A 150 -14.80 7.69 3.01
C LEU A 150 -14.17 6.73 1.99
N ALA A 151 -13.77 5.54 2.46
CA ALA A 151 -13.46 4.38 1.62
C ALA A 151 -14.47 3.25 1.91
N THR A 152 -15.30 2.87 0.92
CA THR A 152 -16.36 1.88 1.12
C THR A 152 -16.37 0.79 0.07
N ALA A 153 -16.83 -0.41 0.43
CA ALA A 153 -16.94 -1.58 -0.44
C ALA A 153 -15.63 -1.88 -1.20
N ALA A 154 -15.63 -1.85 -2.54
CA ALA A 154 -14.42 -2.03 -3.34
C ALA A 154 -13.39 -0.89 -3.15
N GLY A 155 -13.79 0.30 -2.68
CA GLY A 155 -12.86 1.36 -2.26
C GLY A 155 -12.11 0.98 -0.98
N CYS A 156 -12.78 0.36 -0.02
CA CYS A 156 -12.14 -0.22 1.18
C CYS A 156 -11.23 -1.41 0.81
N GLN A 157 -11.63 -2.23 -0.19
CA GLN A 157 -10.79 -3.29 -0.75
C GLN A 157 -9.48 -2.73 -1.33
N LEU A 158 -9.56 -1.60 -2.07
CA LEU A 158 -8.40 -0.94 -2.64
C LEU A 158 -7.42 -0.49 -1.54
N VAL A 159 -7.93 0.12 -0.46
CA VAL A 159 -7.12 0.47 0.72
C VAL A 159 -6.44 -0.75 1.31
N ALA A 160 -7.19 -1.82 1.56
CA ALA A 160 -6.68 -3.06 2.16
C ALA A 160 -5.68 -3.81 1.28
N SER A 161 -5.64 -3.53 -0.04
CA SER A 161 -4.73 -4.16 -1.00
C SER A 161 -3.42 -3.38 -1.18
N CYS A 162 -3.35 -2.13 -0.72
CA CYS A 162 -2.11 -1.36 -0.74
C CYS A 162 -1.13 -1.87 0.33
N ASP A 163 0.17 -1.71 0.09
CA ASP A 163 1.20 -2.13 1.06
C ASP A 163 1.15 -1.30 2.35
N LEU A 164 0.81 -0.02 2.23
CA LEU A 164 0.63 0.91 3.34
C LEU A 164 -0.63 1.76 3.12
N ALA A 165 -1.24 2.18 4.23
CA ALA A 165 -2.39 3.09 4.22
C ALA A 165 -2.20 4.20 5.26
N ILE A 166 -2.31 5.45 4.81
CA ILE A 166 -2.24 6.66 5.63
C ILE A 166 -3.52 7.45 5.40
N CYS A 167 -4.24 7.76 6.47
CA CYS A 167 -5.53 8.43 6.36
C CYS A 167 -5.60 9.70 7.19
N THR A 168 -6.58 10.55 6.89
CA THR A 168 -6.93 11.68 7.75
C THR A 168 -7.70 11.21 8.98
N ASP A 169 -7.72 12.04 10.00
CA ASP A 169 -8.51 11.84 11.23
C ASP A 169 -10.03 11.80 10.99
N SER A 170 -10.49 12.42 9.89
CA SER A 170 -11.87 12.41 9.44
C SER A 170 -12.22 11.25 8.52
N SER A 171 -11.25 10.42 8.12
CA SER A 171 -11.49 9.28 7.23
C SER A 171 -12.33 8.20 7.89
N THR A 172 -13.14 7.53 7.08
CA THR A 172 -14.01 6.45 7.53
C THR A 172 -14.02 5.29 6.56
N PHE A 173 -14.32 4.09 7.06
CA PHE A 173 -14.22 2.86 6.29
C PHE A 173 -15.43 1.95 6.55
N CYS A 174 -15.94 1.29 5.51
CA CYS A 174 -17.00 0.28 5.69
C CYS A 174 -17.05 -0.72 4.53
N THR A 175 -17.75 -1.83 4.77
CA THR A 175 -18.08 -2.84 3.74
C THR A 175 -19.60 -3.12 3.77
N PRO A 176 -20.45 -2.16 3.32
CA PRO A 176 -21.87 -2.11 3.62
C PRO A 176 -22.73 -2.96 2.68
N GLY A 177 -22.17 -3.91 1.93
CA GLY A 177 -22.92 -4.74 0.98
C GLY A 177 -24.15 -5.41 1.59
N VAL A 178 -24.06 -5.86 2.85
CA VAL A 178 -25.16 -6.50 3.58
C VAL A 178 -26.39 -5.62 3.71
N ASN A 179 -26.24 -4.29 3.72
CA ASN A 179 -27.33 -3.35 3.82
C ASN A 179 -28.19 -3.26 2.53
N ILE A 180 -27.67 -3.80 1.43
CA ILE A 180 -28.36 -3.83 0.12
C ILE A 180 -28.54 -5.25 -0.41
N GLY A 181 -28.43 -6.27 0.46
CA GLY A 181 -28.62 -7.68 0.08
C GLY A 181 -27.44 -8.32 -0.62
N LEU A 182 -26.23 -7.71 -0.53
CA LEU A 182 -24.98 -8.23 -1.06
C LEU A 182 -24.01 -8.53 0.09
N PHE A 183 -23.15 -9.51 -0.06
CA PHE A 183 -22.00 -9.66 0.81
C PHE A 183 -20.76 -9.13 0.08
N CYS A 184 -19.90 -8.37 0.77
CA CYS A 184 -18.67 -7.83 0.20
C CYS A 184 -17.61 -8.92 -0.02
N SER A 185 -17.90 -9.88 -0.92
CA SER A 185 -17.15 -11.13 -1.09
C SER A 185 -15.75 -10.92 -1.66
N THR A 186 -15.55 -10.00 -2.62
CA THR A 186 -14.22 -9.66 -3.10
C THR A 186 -13.48 -8.72 -2.15
N PRO A 187 -14.12 -7.70 -1.53
CA PRO A 187 -13.49 -6.92 -0.48
C PRO A 187 -13.00 -7.75 0.72
N MET A 188 -13.72 -8.81 1.11
CA MET A 188 -13.30 -9.65 2.24
C MET A 188 -11.94 -10.31 2.02
N VAL A 189 -11.54 -10.56 0.77
CA VAL A 189 -10.26 -11.21 0.44
C VAL A 189 -9.09 -10.33 0.90
N ALA A 190 -9.10 -9.05 0.54
CA ALA A 190 -8.08 -8.09 0.97
C ALA A 190 -8.22 -7.76 2.46
N LEU A 191 -9.45 -7.50 2.91
CA LEU A 191 -9.71 -7.10 4.29
C LEU A 191 -9.27 -8.16 5.32
N SER A 192 -9.55 -9.46 5.06
CA SER A 192 -9.14 -10.56 5.95
C SER A 192 -7.63 -10.81 5.97
N ARG A 193 -6.87 -10.21 5.06
CA ARG A 193 -5.40 -10.25 5.01
C ARG A 193 -4.74 -9.01 5.60
N ALA A 194 -5.46 -7.88 5.64
CA ALA A 194 -4.97 -6.62 6.20
C ALA A 194 -5.38 -6.43 7.67
N ALA A 195 -6.64 -6.75 8.00
CA ALA A 195 -7.20 -6.57 9.34
C ALA A 195 -7.24 -7.89 10.13
N HIS A 196 -7.33 -7.80 11.45
CA HIS A 196 -7.52 -8.99 12.27
C HIS A 196 -8.84 -9.69 11.95
N ARG A 197 -8.83 -11.01 11.96
CA ARG A 197 -9.93 -11.86 11.47
C ARG A 197 -11.30 -11.51 12.03
N LYS A 198 -11.40 -11.22 13.34
CA LYS A 198 -12.67 -10.88 14.00
C LYS A 198 -13.17 -9.50 13.56
N GLN A 199 -12.29 -8.53 13.50
CA GLN A 199 -12.58 -7.17 13.05
C GLN A 199 -12.99 -7.12 11.56
N ALA A 200 -12.29 -7.87 10.71
CA ALA A 200 -12.70 -8.01 9.31
C ALA A 200 -14.13 -8.57 9.20
N MET A 201 -14.46 -9.61 9.99
CA MET A 201 -15.79 -10.21 9.97
C MET A 201 -16.86 -9.26 10.54
N GLU A 202 -16.52 -8.47 11.56
CA GLU A 202 -17.40 -7.44 12.09
C GLU A 202 -17.79 -6.42 11.02
N MET A 203 -16.82 -5.84 10.31
CA MET A 203 -17.09 -4.91 9.20
C MET A 203 -17.99 -5.54 8.12
N LEU A 204 -17.73 -6.81 7.78
CA LEU A 204 -18.44 -7.52 6.72
C LEU A 204 -19.88 -7.88 7.08
N LEU A 205 -20.14 -8.24 8.36
CA LEU A 205 -21.46 -8.68 8.83
C LEU A 205 -22.36 -7.50 9.21
N THR A 206 -21.79 -6.46 9.79
CA THR A 206 -22.58 -5.30 10.24
C THR A 206 -22.79 -4.28 9.12
N GLY A 207 -21.80 -4.16 8.22
CA GLY A 207 -21.77 -3.11 7.19
C GLY A 207 -21.68 -1.69 7.78
N GLU A 208 -21.39 -1.56 9.07
CA GLU A 208 -21.28 -0.28 9.75
C GLU A 208 -19.99 0.45 9.35
N THR A 209 -20.06 1.77 9.51
CA THR A 209 -18.90 2.64 9.24
C THR A 209 -18.05 2.74 10.50
N ILE A 210 -16.76 2.46 10.36
CA ILE A 210 -15.76 2.66 11.40
C ILE A 210 -14.96 3.94 11.13
N ASP A 211 -14.50 4.60 12.17
CA ASP A 211 -13.63 5.77 12.11
C ASP A 211 -12.16 5.40 11.88
N ALA A 212 -11.32 6.40 11.67
CA ALA A 212 -9.89 6.22 11.43
C ALA A 212 -9.18 5.53 12.61
N SER A 213 -9.56 5.83 13.87
CA SER A 213 -8.97 5.22 15.06
C SER A 213 -9.24 3.73 15.10
N THR A 214 -10.50 3.36 14.92
CA THR A 214 -10.93 1.95 14.86
C THR A 214 -10.27 1.21 13.69
N ALA A 215 -10.18 1.85 12.51
CA ALA A 215 -9.51 1.27 11.35
C ALA A 215 -8.01 1.00 11.61
N LYS A 216 -7.35 1.87 12.37
CA LYS A 216 -5.97 1.67 12.80
C LYS A 216 -5.85 0.52 13.82
N ASP A 217 -6.75 0.45 14.79
CA ASP A 217 -6.78 -0.63 15.79
C ASP A 217 -7.08 -1.99 15.14
N PHE A 218 -7.87 -2.00 14.06
CA PHE A 218 -8.15 -3.19 13.26
C PHE A 218 -6.97 -3.62 12.36
N GLY A 219 -5.97 -2.78 12.16
CA GLY A 219 -4.81 -3.03 11.31
C GLY A 219 -5.02 -2.62 9.85
N LEU A 220 -6.15 -1.99 9.51
CA LEU A 220 -6.45 -1.57 8.14
C LEU A 220 -5.60 -0.38 7.69
N VAL A 221 -5.23 0.52 8.61
CA VAL A 221 -4.40 1.70 8.31
C VAL A 221 -3.18 1.81 9.22
N ASN A 222 -2.07 2.31 8.69
CA ASN A 222 -0.81 2.45 9.42
C ASN A 222 -0.74 3.73 10.24
N ARG A 223 -1.27 4.84 9.71
CA ARG A 223 -1.15 6.18 10.33
C ARG A 223 -2.40 7.00 10.12
N ILE A 224 -2.72 7.80 11.13
CA ILE A 224 -3.76 8.82 11.11
C ILE A 224 -3.06 10.16 11.27
N VAL A 225 -3.41 11.12 10.45
CA VAL A 225 -2.82 12.46 10.44
C VAL A 225 -3.88 13.53 10.22
N PRO A 226 -3.70 14.75 10.73
CA PRO A 226 -4.56 15.88 10.34
C PRO A 226 -4.52 16.10 8.82
N GLN A 227 -5.67 16.45 8.23
CA GLN A 227 -5.85 16.58 6.79
C GLN A 227 -4.75 17.41 6.10
N GLN A 228 -4.38 18.55 6.68
CA GLN A 228 -3.36 19.43 6.11
C GLN A 228 -1.96 18.81 6.01
N TYR A 229 -1.70 17.72 6.72
CA TYR A 229 -0.41 17.04 6.72
C TYR A 229 -0.42 15.71 5.96
N LEU A 230 -1.57 15.26 5.42
CA LEU A 230 -1.69 13.95 4.80
C LEU A 230 -0.65 13.77 3.69
N ARG A 231 -0.65 14.65 2.71
CA ARG A 231 0.29 14.59 1.58
C ARG A 231 1.75 14.63 2.05
N GLN A 232 2.09 15.54 2.96
CA GLN A 232 3.45 15.67 3.49
C GLN A 232 3.94 14.39 4.18
N VAL A 233 3.07 13.73 4.93
CA VAL A 233 3.41 12.47 5.62
C VAL A 233 3.56 11.34 4.62
N VAL A 234 2.67 11.22 3.62
CA VAL A 234 2.81 10.25 2.54
C VAL A 234 4.11 10.45 1.77
N ASP A 235 4.43 11.68 1.38
CA ASP A 235 5.67 12.02 0.67
C ASP A 235 6.92 11.67 1.51
N LYS A 236 6.87 11.87 2.84
CA LYS A 236 7.95 11.45 3.74
C LYS A 236 8.13 9.93 3.77
N TYR A 237 7.04 9.16 3.85
CA TYR A 237 7.12 7.70 3.78
C TYR A 237 7.66 7.23 2.43
N ALA A 238 7.16 7.82 1.35
CA ALA A 238 7.61 7.52 0.00
C ALA A 238 9.11 7.82 -0.18
N ALA A 239 9.60 8.95 0.33
CA ALA A 239 11.02 9.31 0.29
C ALA A 239 11.90 8.31 1.07
N VAL A 240 11.45 7.88 2.25
CA VAL A 240 12.16 6.86 3.04
C VAL A 240 12.23 5.54 2.29
N ILE A 241 11.13 5.08 1.71
CA ILE A 241 11.09 3.84 0.93
C ILE A 241 11.98 3.97 -0.32
N ALA A 242 11.85 5.06 -1.06
CA ALA A 242 12.62 5.31 -2.27
C ALA A 242 14.13 5.43 -2.04
N SER A 243 14.56 5.71 -0.80
CA SER A 243 15.99 5.72 -0.41
C SER A 243 16.60 4.33 -0.23
N LYS A 244 15.80 3.26 -0.28
CA LYS A 244 16.26 1.88 -0.12
C LYS A 244 16.60 1.26 -1.46
N SER A 245 17.34 0.13 -1.44
CA SER A 245 17.61 -0.65 -2.63
C SER A 245 16.31 -1.07 -3.33
N PRO A 246 16.11 -0.72 -4.61
CA PRO A 246 14.93 -1.15 -5.37
C PRO A 246 14.85 -2.66 -5.49
N GLN A 247 16.00 -3.32 -5.68
CA GLN A 247 16.10 -4.76 -5.78
C GLN A 247 15.66 -5.44 -4.47
N ALA A 248 16.14 -4.97 -3.32
CA ALA A 248 15.74 -5.51 -2.03
C ALA A 248 14.24 -5.31 -1.74
N LEU A 249 13.68 -4.14 -2.09
CA LEU A 249 12.26 -3.88 -1.93
C LEU A 249 11.40 -4.80 -2.81
N LYS A 250 11.77 -4.98 -4.09
CA LYS A 250 11.08 -5.88 -5.02
C LYS A 250 11.08 -7.31 -4.52
N ILE A 251 12.27 -7.86 -4.20
CA ILE A 251 12.43 -9.23 -3.70
C ILE A 251 11.63 -9.41 -2.41
N GLY A 252 11.76 -8.46 -1.47
CA GLY A 252 11.09 -8.53 -0.17
C GLY A 252 9.58 -8.47 -0.27
N LYS A 253 9.04 -7.57 -1.09
CA LYS A 253 7.58 -7.44 -1.28
C LYS A 253 6.99 -8.70 -1.94
N GLU A 254 7.60 -9.21 -3.01
CA GLU A 254 7.18 -10.46 -3.66
C GLU A 254 7.19 -11.61 -2.67
N ALA A 255 8.28 -11.76 -1.92
CA ALA A 255 8.41 -12.82 -0.94
C ALA A 255 7.40 -12.69 0.21
N PHE A 256 7.12 -11.48 0.67
CA PHE A 256 6.14 -11.23 1.73
C PHE A 256 4.75 -11.77 1.35
N TYR A 257 4.24 -11.39 0.19
CA TYR A 257 2.92 -11.84 -0.25
C TYR A 257 2.89 -13.34 -0.56
N ARG A 258 3.94 -13.88 -1.13
CA ARG A 258 3.99 -15.30 -1.50
C ARG A 258 4.08 -16.22 -0.29
N GLN A 259 4.95 -15.94 0.70
CA GLN A 259 5.09 -16.78 1.87
C GLN A 259 3.85 -16.76 2.78
N ALA A 260 3.08 -15.67 2.78
CA ALA A 260 1.88 -15.53 3.61
C ALA A 260 0.78 -16.55 3.26
N GLU A 261 0.83 -17.15 2.08
CA GLU A 261 -0.12 -18.18 1.62
C GLU A 261 0.42 -19.61 1.80
N MET A 262 1.61 -19.78 2.42
CA MET A 262 2.28 -21.08 2.57
C MET A 262 2.09 -21.66 3.98
N PRO A 263 2.12 -23.00 4.14
CA PRO A 263 2.33 -23.62 5.44
C PRO A 263 3.65 -23.15 6.07
N LEU A 264 3.73 -23.12 7.41
CA LEU A 264 4.84 -22.50 8.13
C LEU A 264 6.23 -23.06 7.73
N ALA A 265 6.36 -24.36 7.58
CA ALA A 265 7.63 -24.99 7.19
C ALA A 265 8.04 -24.59 5.77
N ASP A 266 7.09 -24.67 4.82
CA ASP A 266 7.32 -24.30 3.42
C ASP A 266 7.65 -22.81 3.28
N ALA A 267 7.01 -21.94 4.12
CA ALA A 267 7.30 -20.51 4.16
C ALA A 267 8.73 -20.22 4.59
N TYR A 268 9.26 -20.95 5.60
CA TYR A 268 10.66 -20.82 6.02
C TYR A 268 11.62 -21.34 4.97
N ASP A 269 11.36 -22.49 4.37
CA ASP A 269 12.21 -23.05 3.32
C ASP A 269 12.28 -22.09 2.11
N TYR A 270 11.14 -21.53 1.70
CA TYR A 270 11.08 -20.51 0.67
C TYR A 270 11.85 -19.24 1.06
N ALA A 271 11.63 -18.74 2.28
CA ALA A 271 12.26 -17.49 2.76
C ALA A 271 13.78 -17.63 2.91
N VAL A 272 14.30 -18.80 3.27
CA VAL A 272 15.74 -19.09 3.29
C VAL A 272 16.32 -18.93 1.88
N GLY A 273 15.68 -19.50 0.86
CA GLY A 273 16.11 -19.33 -0.54
C GLY A 273 16.15 -17.87 -0.97
N VAL A 274 15.06 -17.13 -0.68
CA VAL A 274 14.97 -15.69 -0.97
C VAL A 274 16.07 -14.89 -0.26
N MET A 275 16.33 -15.18 1.02
CA MET A 275 17.36 -14.48 1.79
C MET A 275 18.75 -14.73 1.24
N VAL A 276 19.07 -15.99 0.85
CA VAL A 276 20.36 -16.34 0.24
C VAL A 276 20.52 -15.63 -1.12
N GLU A 277 19.49 -15.63 -1.97
CA GLU A 277 19.50 -14.91 -3.24
C GLU A 277 19.74 -13.41 -3.03
N ASN A 278 19.02 -12.80 -2.07
CA ASN A 278 19.22 -11.40 -1.76
C ASN A 278 20.62 -11.09 -1.20
N MET A 279 21.18 -11.96 -0.37
CA MET A 279 22.57 -11.82 0.15
C MET A 279 23.62 -11.87 -0.97
N LEU A 280 23.37 -12.55 -2.07
CA LEU A 280 24.25 -12.64 -3.24
C LEU A 280 24.06 -11.47 -4.21
N ALA A 281 23.04 -10.64 -4.03
CA ALA A 281 22.74 -9.49 -4.89
C ALA A 281 23.76 -8.36 -4.70
N GLY A 282 24.07 -7.62 -5.76
CA GLY A 282 25.03 -6.52 -5.73
C GLY A 282 24.68 -5.42 -4.74
N ASP A 283 23.39 -5.06 -4.62
CA ASP A 283 22.91 -4.08 -3.65
C ASP A 283 23.08 -4.54 -2.19
N ALA A 284 22.96 -5.84 -1.91
CA ALA A 284 23.21 -6.36 -0.56
C ALA A 284 24.69 -6.24 -0.19
N GLN A 285 25.59 -6.54 -1.12
CA GLN A 285 27.02 -6.37 -0.93
C GLN A 285 27.38 -4.90 -0.70
N GLU A 286 26.90 -4.01 -1.56
CA GLU A 286 27.08 -2.54 -1.41
C GLU A 286 26.55 -2.04 -0.07
N GLY A 287 25.33 -2.46 0.31
CA GLY A 287 24.71 -2.05 1.57
C GLY A 287 25.52 -2.50 2.80
N ILE A 288 26.06 -3.71 2.79
CA ILE A 288 26.91 -4.26 3.87
C ILE A 288 28.24 -3.50 3.92
N ASP A 289 28.90 -3.29 2.79
CA ASP A 289 30.17 -2.58 2.70
C ASP A 289 30.02 -1.11 3.12
N ALA A 290 28.93 -0.45 2.73
CA ALA A 290 28.60 0.90 3.13
C ALA A 290 28.37 1.00 4.65
N PHE A 291 27.62 0.05 5.23
CA PHE A 291 27.37 -0.02 6.66
C PHE A 291 28.67 -0.20 7.47
N LEU A 292 29.53 -1.15 7.08
CA LEU A 292 30.83 -1.40 7.72
C LEU A 292 31.77 -0.20 7.55
N GLY A 293 31.75 0.43 6.37
CA GLY A 293 32.54 1.61 6.03
C GLY A 293 31.98 2.91 6.61
N LYS A 294 30.84 2.90 7.31
CA LYS A 294 30.15 4.07 7.87
C LYS A 294 29.88 5.18 6.84
N ARG A 295 29.51 4.78 5.63
CA ARG A 295 29.10 5.68 4.54
C ARG A 295 27.66 5.39 4.10
N LEU A 296 27.09 6.26 3.29
CA LEU A 296 25.79 5.99 2.63
C LEU A 296 25.98 4.98 1.49
N PRO A 297 25.05 4.05 1.28
CA PRO A 297 25.09 3.15 0.15
C PRO A 297 24.75 3.87 -1.15
N GLU A 298 25.35 3.38 -2.24
CA GLU A 298 25.05 3.81 -3.62
C GLU A 298 24.41 2.63 -4.35
N TRP A 299 23.08 2.63 -4.43
CA TRP A 299 22.34 1.54 -5.07
C TRP A 299 22.55 1.54 -6.57
N LYS A 300 22.82 0.38 -7.14
CA LYS A 300 22.94 0.22 -8.59
C LYS A 300 21.54 0.00 -9.17
N GLU A 301 21.21 0.74 -10.21
CA GLU A 301 19.98 0.55 -10.98
C GLU A 301 20.21 -0.57 -12.01
N ASP A 302 20.20 -1.84 -11.55
CA ASP A 302 20.31 -3.01 -12.43
C ASP A 302 18.92 -3.49 -12.90
#